data_9e4bdee69e268eb586029d8f28b4ed3e
#
_entry.id   9e4bdee69e268eb586029d8f28b4ed3e
#
_cell.length_a   1.000
_cell.length_b   1.000
_cell.length_c   1.000
_cell.angle_alpha   90.00
_cell.angle_beta   90.00
_cell.angle_gamma   90.00
#
_symmetry.space_group_name_H-M   'P 1'
#
loop_
_entity.id
_entity.type
_entity.pdbx_description
1 polymer ?
#
loop_
_entity_poly.entity_id
_entity_poly.type
_entity_poly.pdbx_seq_one_letter_code
_entity_poly.pdbx_strand_id
1 'polypeptide(L)'
;TEVFGATEKSRIVPSILEKVKGIECSDKGLGNFFPAYSSGERTRSFLKVQDGCDYKCHYCTVPYARGESRNIPISEIIPQAEAIAAEGIKEIVLTGVNTGDFGRSTGENFFDLIRQLNDVEGIERYRISSIEPNLLTEEMIDWITSGTKFLPHYHIPLQSGCDTILREMGRRYDTAAFASKIEYIRQKSEVPGGPKVFFGIDVIVGFPGETDELFMETYNFLKDVVRPAFIHIFPYSRRAGTPAAERKDQVQDCVKTKRVQMLEDLCAQLHQEFLEANTGVEESVLFESTDRKGMMEGYTGNYIRISRPYDPEFIGKIVNVTI
;
A
#
# COMPACT_ATOMS: atom_id res chain seq x y z
N THR A 1 12.73 11.21 -31.10
CA THR A 1 12.29 10.80 -29.73
C THR A 1 10.95 11.46 -29.48
N GLU A 2 9.95 10.67 -29.13
CA GLU A 2 8.62 11.16 -28.74
C GLU A 2 8.52 11.13 -27.22
N VAL A 3 7.93 12.16 -26.63
CA VAL A 3 7.75 12.27 -25.18
C VAL A 3 6.25 12.26 -24.90
N PHE A 4 5.84 11.36 -24.00
CA PHE A 4 4.45 11.24 -23.57
C PHE A 4 4.30 11.73 -22.14
N GLY A 5 3.32 12.56 -21.89
CA GLY A 5 2.94 13.01 -20.55
C GLY A 5 2.26 11.90 -19.73
N ALA A 6 2.04 12.16 -18.44
CA ALA A 6 1.41 11.21 -17.53
C ALA A 6 -0.01 10.81 -17.96
N THR A 7 -0.73 11.70 -18.63
CA THR A 7 -2.10 11.49 -19.17
C THR A 7 -2.11 10.83 -20.55
N GLU A 8 -0.95 10.67 -21.19
CA GLU A 8 -0.85 10.13 -22.56
C GLU A 8 -0.31 8.68 -22.59
N LYS A 9 -0.26 8.01 -21.47
CA LYS A 9 0.28 6.62 -21.37
C LYS A 9 -0.43 5.64 -22.29
N SER A 10 -1.73 5.80 -22.51
CA SER A 10 -2.52 4.98 -23.43
C SER A 10 -2.04 5.07 -24.90
N ARG A 11 -1.39 6.16 -25.26
CA ARG A 11 -0.88 6.40 -26.63
C ARG A 11 0.48 5.78 -26.91
N ILE A 12 1.20 5.31 -25.87
CA ILE A 12 2.58 4.79 -26.03
C ILE A 12 2.59 3.56 -26.96
N VAL A 13 1.78 2.55 -26.67
CA VAL A 13 1.74 1.31 -27.45
C VAL A 13 1.18 1.54 -28.84
N PRO A 14 0.03 2.23 -29.03
CA PRO A 14 -0.45 2.63 -30.37
C PRO A 14 0.62 3.34 -31.20
N SER A 15 1.28 4.36 -30.64
CA SER A 15 2.34 5.11 -31.36
C SER A 15 3.52 4.22 -31.78
N ILE A 16 3.93 3.27 -30.94
CA ILE A 16 4.98 2.31 -31.28
C ILE A 16 4.53 1.37 -32.40
N LEU A 17 3.33 0.82 -32.30
CA LEU A 17 2.80 -0.12 -33.31
C LEU A 17 2.61 0.54 -34.67
N GLU A 18 2.10 1.77 -34.68
CA GLU A 18 1.97 2.57 -35.91
C GLU A 18 3.34 2.81 -36.58
N LYS A 19 4.35 3.23 -35.79
CA LYS A 19 5.69 3.54 -36.31
C LYS A 19 6.50 2.32 -36.71
N VAL A 20 6.39 1.22 -35.98
CA VAL A 20 7.22 0.03 -36.21
C VAL A 20 6.57 -0.96 -37.16
N LYS A 21 5.25 -1.09 -37.12
CA LYS A 21 4.50 -2.11 -37.90
C LYS A 21 3.50 -1.52 -38.88
N GLY A 22 3.32 -0.20 -38.92
CA GLY A 22 2.31 0.44 -39.78
C GLY A 22 0.86 0.05 -39.39
N ILE A 23 0.64 -0.41 -38.15
CA ILE A 23 -0.68 -0.81 -37.68
C ILE A 23 -1.36 0.42 -37.08
N GLU A 24 -2.43 0.90 -37.72
CA GLU A 24 -3.29 1.92 -37.11
C GLU A 24 -4.03 1.30 -35.91
N CYS A 25 -3.70 1.79 -34.71
CA CYS A 25 -4.43 1.46 -33.50
C CYS A 25 -5.42 2.59 -33.21
N SER A 26 -6.71 2.28 -33.19
CA SER A 26 -7.72 3.23 -32.71
C SER A 26 -7.43 3.55 -31.24
N ASP A 27 -7.23 4.82 -30.93
CA ASP A 27 -7.24 5.29 -29.52
C ASP A 27 -8.66 5.03 -28.99
N LYS A 28 -8.81 4.04 -28.11
CA LYS A 28 -10.11 3.67 -27.52
C LYS A 28 -10.57 4.69 -26.49
N GLY A 29 -10.01 5.90 -26.49
CA GLY A 29 -10.47 6.98 -25.61
C GLY A 29 -10.47 6.59 -24.12
N LEU A 30 -9.43 5.91 -23.65
CA LEU A 30 -9.29 5.45 -22.26
C LEU A 30 -9.20 6.61 -21.24
N GLY A 31 -9.51 7.83 -21.69
CA GLY A 31 -9.49 9.01 -20.84
C GLY A 31 -8.11 9.24 -20.19
N ASN A 32 -8.10 9.95 -19.07
CA ASN A 32 -6.88 10.26 -18.32
C ASN A 32 -6.43 9.14 -17.36
N PHE A 33 -7.19 8.03 -17.28
CA PHE A 33 -6.85 6.86 -16.44
C PHE A 33 -6.42 5.70 -17.34
N PHE A 34 -5.26 5.14 -17.05
CA PHE A 34 -4.77 3.93 -17.70
C PHE A 34 -5.01 2.74 -16.77
N PRO A 35 -6.06 1.92 -17.00
CA PRO A 35 -6.30 0.72 -16.22
C PRO A 35 -5.17 -0.28 -16.46
N ALA A 36 -4.76 -0.95 -15.41
CA ALA A 36 -3.72 -1.96 -15.52
C ALA A 36 -3.84 -2.98 -14.39
N TYR A 37 -3.63 -4.24 -14.75
CA TYR A 37 -3.36 -5.29 -13.80
C TYR A 37 -2.15 -6.11 -14.27
N SER A 38 -1.50 -6.78 -13.33
CA SER A 38 -0.41 -7.68 -13.67
C SER A 38 -0.96 -9.06 -13.99
N SER A 39 -0.61 -9.56 -15.19
CA SER A 39 -0.90 -10.92 -15.65
C SER A 39 0.41 -11.71 -15.82
N GLY A 40 0.31 -13.03 -15.95
CA GLY A 40 1.44 -13.90 -16.23
C GLY A 40 1.97 -14.67 -15.01
N GLU A 41 3.27 -14.88 -14.90
CA GLU A 41 3.92 -15.82 -13.97
C GLU A 41 3.84 -15.46 -12.47
N ARG A 42 3.02 -14.49 -12.07
CA ARG A 42 2.90 -14.06 -10.67
C ARG A 42 1.74 -14.78 -9.99
N THR A 43 1.96 -15.20 -8.75
CA THR A 43 0.96 -15.83 -7.89
C THR A 43 -0.12 -14.85 -7.42
N ARG A 44 0.22 -13.54 -7.36
CA ARG A 44 -0.67 -12.44 -7.01
C ARG A 44 -0.76 -11.44 -8.16
N SER A 45 -1.95 -10.87 -8.38
CA SER A 45 -2.12 -9.77 -9.33
C SER A 45 -2.22 -8.43 -8.63
N PHE A 46 -1.64 -7.40 -9.25
CA PHE A 46 -1.77 -6.01 -8.81
C PHE A 46 -2.81 -5.32 -9.70
N LEU A 47 -3.95 -4.94 -9.13
CA LEU A 47 -5.02 -4.24 -9.82
C LEU A 47 -4.97 -2.75 -9.48
N LYS A 48 -4.71 -1.94 -10.49
CA LYS A 48 -4.70 -0.48 -10.33
C LYS A 48 -6.12 0.06 -10.33
N VAL A 49 -6.55 0.59 -9.19
CA VAL A 49 -7.91 1.14 -9.01
C VAL A 49 -7.95 2.66 -9.00
N GLN A 50 -6.83 3.34 -8.68
CA GLN A 50 -6.79 4.79 -8.51
C GLN A 50 -5.43 5.34 -8.98
N ASP A 51 -5.40 6.60 -9.48
CA ASP A 51 -4.17 7.32 -9.85
C ASP A 51 -4.33 8.82 -9.55
N GLY A 52 -3.20 9.54 -9.42
CA GLY A 52 -3.20 10.94 -9.04
C GLY A 52 -3.52 11.15 -7.55
N CYS A 53 -3.52 12.41 -7.08
CA CYS A 53 -3.81 12.73 -5.68
C CYS A 53 -4.18 14.21 -5.54
N ASP A 54 -5.22 14.51 -4.75
CA ASP A 54 -5.67 15.87 -4.46
C ASP A 54 -5.10 16.44 -3.16
N TYR A 55 -4.26 15.65 -2.47
CA TYR A 55 -3.56 16.12 -1.29
C TYR A 55 -2.38 16.99 -1.68
N LYS A 56 -2.26 18.14 -1.04
CA LYS A 56 -1.17 19.10 -1.26
C LYS A 56 -0.14 19.00 -0.14
N CYS A 57 0.32 17.78 0.14
CA CYS A 57 1.38 17.57 1.13
C CYS A 57 2.64 18.34 0.72
N HIS A 58 3.25 19.07 1.67
CA HIS A 58 4.30 20.04 1.37
C HIS A 58 5.61 19.44 0.83
N TYR A 59 5.78 18.13 0.88
CA TYR A 59 6.96 17.41 0.35
C TYR A 59 6.69 16.66 -0.95
N CYS A 60 5.41 16.60 -1.40
CA CYS A 60 4.99 15.65 -2.42
C CYS A 60 4.86 16.30 -3.80
N THR A 61 5.43 15.64 -4.82
CA THR A 61 5.32 16.06 -6.22
C THR A 61 4.28 15.27 -7.01
N VAL A 62 3.60 14.30 -6.39
CA VAL A 62 2.61 13.45 -7.09
C VAL A 62 1.49 14.26 -7.76
N PRO A 63 0.86 15.25 -7.12
CA PRO A 63 -0.16 16.06 -7.78
C PRO A 63 0.35 16.76 -9.05
N TYR A 64 1.61 17.21 -9.04
CA TYR A 64 2.22 17.87 -10.21
C TYR A 64 2.61 16.87 -11.31
N ALA A 65 3.07 15.67 -10.92
CA ALA A 65 3.56 14.66 -11.85
C ALA A 65 2.44 13.77 -12.42
N ARG A 66 1.42 13.47 -11.62
CA ARG A 66 0.33 12.56 -12.00
C ARG A 66 -1.03 13.25 -12.16
N GLY A 67 -1.17 14.48 -11.68
CA GLY A 67 -2.43 15.24 -11.69
C GLY A 67 -3.38 14.84 -10.55
N GLU A 68 -4.64 15.27 -10.70
CA GLU A 68 -5.71 15.05 -9.74
C GLU A 68 -6.07 13.57 -9.58
N SER A 69 -6.74 13.24 -8.46
CA SER A 69 -7.26 11.90 -8.18
C SER A 69 -8.28 11.49 -9.23
N ARG A 70 -8.09 10.31 -9.81
CA ARG A 70 -8.96 9.75 -10.86
C ARG A 70 -9.00 8.24 -10.82
N ASN A 71 -10.08 7.69 -11.32
CA ASN A 71 -10.37 6.27 -11.45
C ASN A 71 -11.31 6.04 -12.65
N ILE A 72 -11.49 4.79 -13.02
CA ILE A 72 -12.60 4.34 -13.88
C ILE A 72 -13.77 3.88 -13.00
N PRO A 73 -15.01 3.80 -13.54
CA PRO A 73 -16.16 3.30 -12.80
C PRO A 73 -15.94 1.87 -12.26
N ILE A 74 -16.61 1.53 -11.17
CA ILE A 74 -16.59 0.16 -10.60
C ILE A 74 -16.99 -0.87 -11.66
N SER A 75 -17.97 -0.56 -12.48
CA SER A 75 -18.42 -1.41 -13.58
C SER A 75 -17.34 -1.79 -14.62
N GLU A 76 -16.24 -1.04 -14.67
CA GLU A 76 -15.08 -1.34 -15.52
C GLU A 76 -13.94 -2.01 -14.74
N ILE A 77 -13.94 -1.92 -13.41
CA ILE A 77 -12.93 -2.58 -12.53
C ILE A 77 -13.31 -4.03 -12.28
N ILE A 78 -14.59 -4.32 -12.02
CA ILE A 78 -15.04 -5.68 -11.69
C ILE A 78 -14.70 -6.67 -12.84
N PRO A 79 -14.94 -6.38 -14.12
CA PRO A 79 -14.52 -7.28 -15.20
C PRO A 79 -13.00 -7.55 -15.23
N GLN A 80 -12.16 -6.62 -14.78
CA GLN A 80 -10.71 -6.86 -14.68
C GLN A 80 -10.39 -7.85 -13.55
N ALA A 81 -11.07 -7.74 -12.40
CA ALA A 81 -10.92 -8.69 -11.31
C ALA A 81 -11.41 -10.10 -11.70
N GLU A 82 -12.51 -10.20 -12.46
CA GLU A 82 -13.02 -11.45 -13.03
C GLU A 82 -12.04 -12.07 -14.03
N ALA A 83 -11.41 -11.25 -14.88
CA ALA A 83 -10.38 -11.70 -15.81
C ALA A 83 -9.15 -12.26 -15.06
N ILE A 84 -8.73 -11.61 -13.99
CA ILE A 84 -7.66 -12.09 -13.10
C ILE A 84 -8.05 -13.44 -12.47
N ALA A 85 -9.29 -13.58 -11.99
CA ALA A 85 -9.81 -14.82 -11.42
C ALA A 85 -9.82 -15.96 -12.46
N ALA A 86 -10.18 -15.66 -13.71
CA ALA A 86 -10.18 -16.62 -14.81
C ALA A 86 -8.77 -17.14 -15.16
N GLU A 87 -7.71 -16.40 -14.86
CA GLU A 87 -6.31 -16.84 -14.93
C GLU A 87 -5.92 -17.79 -13.77
N GLY A 88 -6.81 -18.06 -12.82
CA GLY A 88 -6.57 -18.92 -11.66
C GLY A 88 -5.86 -18.22 -10.49
N ILE A 89 -5.65 -16.93 -10.55
CA ILE A 89 -5.03 -16.13 -9.51
C ILE A 89 -5.97 -16.01 -8.31
N LYS A 90 -5.45 -16.22 -7.09
CA LYS A 90 -6.23 -16.26 -5.85
C LYS A 90 -6.16 -14.98 -5.02
N GLU A 91 -5.16 -14.15 -5.22
CA GLU A 91 -4.96 -12.92 -4.45
C GLU A 91 -4.79 -11.70 -5.35
N ILE A 92 -5.56 -10.65 -5.07
CA ILE A 92 -5.44 -9.33 -5.73
C ILE A 92 -4.96 -8.30 -4.71
N VAL A 93 -3.93 -7.53 -5.10
CA VAL A 93 -3.48 -6.35 -4.37
C VAL A 93 -4.04 -5.11 -5.08
N LEU A 94 -4.93 -4.38 -4.41
CA LEU A 94 -5.47 -3.12 -4.91
C LEU A 94 -4.39 -2.05 -4.83
N THR A 95 -4.08 -1.40 -5.95
CA THR A 95 -3.02 -0.39 -6.01
C THR A 95 -3.55 0.98 -6.44
N GLY A 96 -2.92 2.01 -5.90
CA GLY A 96 -3.21 3.40 -6.20
C GLY A 96 -2.15 4.30 -5.60
N VAL A 97 -2.28 5.59 -5.82
CA VAL A 97 -1.49 6.62 -5.12
C VAL A 97 -2.08 6.90 -3.73
N ASN A 98 -3.40 6.94 -3.68
CA ASN A 98 -4.22 7.07 -2.48
C ASN A 98 -5.51 6.30 -2.73
N THR A 99 -5.52 5.00 -2.43
CA THR A 99 -6.63 4.11 -2.80
C THR A 99 -7.97 4.54 -2.20
N GLY A 100 -7.96 5.08 -0.98
CA GLY A 100 -9.16 5.56 -0.31
C GLY A 100 -9.84 6.77 -0.98
N ASP A 101 -9.12 7.46 -1.89
CA ASP A 101 -9.64 8.60 -2.65
C ASP A 101 -10.37 8.16 -3.96
N PHE A 102 -10.56 6.84 -4.14
CA PHE A 102 -11.32 6.27 -5.24
C PHE A 102 -12.74 6.83 -5.30
N GLY A 103 -13.24 7.05 -6.52
CA GLY A 103 -14.61 7.48 -6.77
C GLY A 103 -14.78 8.99 -6.96
N ARG A 104 -13.78 9.81 -6.65
CA ARG A 104 -13.89 11.27 -6.81
C ARG A 104 -14.25 11.71 -8.23
N SER A 105 -13.70 11.05 -9.23
CA SER A 105 -13.97 11.39 -10.64
C SER A 105 -15.24 10.75 -11.20
N THR A 106 -15.80 9.72 -10.53
CA THR A 106 -16.97 8.96 -11.00
C THR A 106 -18.22 9.14 -10.13
N GLY A 107 -18.09 9.77 -8.95
CA GLY A 107 -19.19 9.91 -7.99
C GLY A 107 -19.46 8.64 -7.17
N GLU A 108 -18.57 7.67 -7.23
CA GLU A 108 -18.57 6.43 -6.45
C GLU A 108 -17.71 6.59 -5.19
N ASN A 109 -17.46 5.52 -4.44
CA ASN A 109 -16.55 5.53 -3.30
C ASN A 109 -15.78 4.21 -3.17
N PHE A 110 -14.70 4.24 -2.39
CA PHE A 110 -13.82 3.09 -2.21
C PHE A 110 -14.51 1.94 -1.47
N PHE A 111 -15.43 2.24 -0.55
CA PHE A 111 -16.17 1.21 0.19
C PHE A 111 -17.09 0.41 -0.72
N ASP A 112 -17.80 1.05 -1.64
CA ASP A 112 -18.63 0.35 -2.63
C ASP A 112 -17.80 -0.52 -3.57
N LEU A 113 -16.60 -0.05 -3.95
CA LEU A 113 -15.67 -0.85 -4.75
C LEU A 113 -15.26 -2.13 -4.03
N ILE A 114 -14.79 -2.04 -2.77
CA ILE A 114 -14.31 -3.23 -2.05
C ILE A 114 -15.43 -4.21 -1.74
N ARG A 115 -16.65 -3.74 -1.53
CA ARG A 115 -17.83 -4.60 -1.37
C ARG A 115 -18.10 -5.41 -2.62
N GLN A 116 -18.12 -4.79 -3.79
CA GLN A 116 -18.36 -5.49 -5.05
C GLN A 116 -17.20 -6.43 -5.44
N LEU A 117 -15.95 -6.03 -5.15
CA LEU A 117 -14.79 -6.92 -5.35
C LEU A 117 -14.87 -8.18 -4.48
N ASN A 118 -15.42 -8.07 -3.27
CA ASN A 118 -15.59 -9.22 -2.38
C ASN A 118 -16.47 -10.32 -2.99
N ASP A 119 -17.40 -9.96 -3.86
CA ASP A 119 -18.35 -10.89 -4.51
C ASP A 119 -17.76 -11.57 -5.76
N VAL A 120 -16.59 -11.13 -6.23
CA VAL A 120 -15.93 -11.74 -7.40
C VAL A 120 -15.55 -13.19 -7.08
N GLU A 121 -16.11 -14.14 -7.83
CA GLU A 121 -15.80 -15.56 -7.69
C GLU A 121 -14.38 -15.88 -8.16
N GLY A 122 -13.75 -16.88 -7.55
CA GLY A 122 -12.39 -17.33 -7.89
C GLY A 122 -11.27 -16.56 -7.21
N ILE A 123 -11.49 -15.31 -6.77
CA ILE A 123 -10.58 -14.59 -5.89
C ILE A 123 -10.89 -14.93 -4.43
N GLU A 124 -9.86 -15.30 -3.68
CA GLU A 124 -9.98 -15.72 -2.28
C GLU A 124 -9.44 -14.68 -1.30
N ARG A 125 -8.57 -13.75 -1.77
CA ARG A 125 -7.92 -12.75 -0.94
C ARG A 125 -7.77 -11.41 -1.64
N TYR A 126 -7.98 -10.34 -0.87
CA TYR A 126 -7.64 -8.97 -1.28
C TYR A 126 -6.71 -8.30 -0.28
N ARG A 127 -5.75 -7.53 -0.79
CA ARG A 127 -4.96 -6.60 0.01
C ARG A 127 -5.22 -5.18 -0.47
N ILE A 128 -5.37 -4.27 0.47
CA ILE A 128 -5.38 -2.84 0.20
C ILE A 128 -3.94 -2.36 0.32
N SER A 129 -3.43 -1.68 -0.72
CA SER A 129 -2.15 -0.98 -0.64
C SER A 129 -2.29 0.29 0.22
N SER A 130 -1.48 1.30 0.02
CA SER A 130 -1.50 2.51 0.83
C SER A 130 -2.88 3.19 0.85
N ILE A 131 -3.42 3.41 2.05
CA ILE A 131 -4.65 4.15 2.29
C ILE A 131 -4.43 5.20 3.39
N GLU A 132 -4.81 6.44 3.11
CA GLU A 132 -4.71 7.54 4.07
C GLU A 132 -5.59 7.27 5.32
N PRO A 133 -5.08 7.50 6.54
CA PRO A 133 -5.78 7.13 7.77
C PRO A 133 -7.15 7.81 7.92
N ASN A 134 -7.32 9.01 7.38
CA ASN A 134 -8.60 9.73 7.40
C ASN A 134 -9.63 9.23 6.37
N LEU A 135 -9.21 8.39 5.42
CA LEU A 135 -10.10 7.76 4.42
C LEU A 135 -10.48 6.32 4.80
N LEU A 136 -9.81 5.73 5.76
CA LEU A 136 -10.16 4.42 6.32
C LEU A 136 -11.19 4.62 7.44
N THR A 137 -12.48 4.50 7.11
CA THR A 137 -13.58 4.71 8.07
C THR A 137 -13.78 3.52 9.02
N GLU A 138 -14.42 3.76 10.16
CA GLU A 138 -14.77 2.68 11.11
C GLU A 138 -15.74 1.67 10.47
N GLU A 139 -16.72 2.14 9.71
CA GLU A 139 -17.65 1.28 8.97
C GLU A 139 -16.91 0.35 8.01
N MET A 140 -15.91 0.87 7.30
CA MET A 140 -15.06 0.06 6.41
C MET A 140 -14.26 -0.99 7.19
N ILE A 141 -13.68 -0.62 8.34
CA ILE A 141 -12.93 -1.52 9.21
C ILE A 141 -13.85 -2.63 9.74
N ASP A 142 -15.02 -2.28 10.26
CA ASP A 142 -16.01 -3.23 10.75
C ASP A 142 -16.42 -4.24 9.66
N TRP A 143 -16.62 -3.76 8.44
CA TRP A 143 -16.96 -4.64 7.32
C TRP A 143 -15.77 -5.52 6.91
N ILE A 144 -14.56 -4.99 6.78
CA ILE A 144 -13.35 -5.76 6.46
C ILE A 144 -13.15 -6.90 7.46
N THR A 145 -13.35 -6.62 8.75
CA THR A 145 -13.13 -7.59 9.84
C THR A 145 -14.30 -8.55 10.07
N SER A 146 -15.39 -8.43 9.33
CA SER A 146 -16.58 -9.32 9.47
C SER A 146 -16.46 -10.65 8.72
N GLY A 147 -15.27 -11.08 8.31
CA GLY A 147 -15.04 -12.34 7.62
C GLY A 147 -15.10 -12.21 6.09
N THR A 148 -14.71 -11.07 5.56
CA THR A 148 -14.58 -10.81 4.12
C THR A 148 -13.30 -11.44 3.55
N LYS A 149 -13.12 -11.35 2.22
CA LYS A 149 -11.87 -11.75 1.55
C LYS A 149 -10.71 -10.75 1.76
N PHE A 150 -10.95 -9.63 2.44
CA PHE A 150 -9.93 -8.62 2.73
C PHE A 150 -9.07 -9.01 3.92
N LEU A 151 -7.76 -9.01 3.73
CA LEU A 151 -6.81 -9.53 4.70
C LEU A 151 -6.46 -8.53 5.80
N PRO A 152 -6.08 -8.99 7.03
CA PRO A 152 -5.67 -8.15 8.15
C PRO A 152 -4.26 -7.56 7.95
N HIS A 153 -4.10 -6.85 6.86
CA HIS A 153 -2.87 -6.21 6.42
C HIS A 153 -3.16 -4.77 6.01
N TYR A 154 -2.64 -3.83 6.75
CA TYR A 154 -2.87 -2.41 6.51
C TYR A 154 -1.55 -1.68 6.26
N HIS A 155 -1.46 -0.99 5.12
CA HIS A 155 -0.39 -0.06 4.83
C HIS A 155 -0.93 1.36 4.97
N ILE A 156 -0.54 2.04 6.06
CA ILE A 156 -1.08 3.35 6.44
C ILE A 156 0.06 4.36 6.58
N PRO A 157 0.13 5.39 5.72
CA PRO A 157 1.21 6.37 5.75
C PRO A 157 1.06 7.31 6.95
N LEU A 158 1.90 7.13 8.00
CA LEU A 158 1.98 8.03 9.15
C LEU A 158 2.76 9.30 8.83
N GLN A 159 3.87 9.17 8.14
CA GLN A 159 4.85 10.19 7.76
C GLN A 159 5.68 10.75 8.93
N SER A 160 5.08 11.08 10.08
CA SER A 160 5.76 11.47 11.31
C SER A 160 4.88 11.16 12.54
N GLY A 161 5.47 10.79 13.64
CA GLY A 161 4.82 10.63 14.95
C GLY A 161 4.88 11.88 15.81
N CYS A 162 5.09 13.05 15.21
CA CYS A 162 5.13 14.36 15.88
C CYS A 162 4.12 15.30 15.24
N ASP A 163 3.18 15.84 16.01
CA ASP A 163 2.09 16.70 15.50
C ASP A 163 2.62 18.00 14.88
N THR A 164 3.73 18.52 15.38
CA THR A 164 4.38 19.70 14.80
C THR A 164 4.83 19.40 13.37
N ILE A 165 5.50 18.29 13.16
CA ILE A 165 5.98 17.88 11.83
C ILE A 165 4.82 17.49 10.92
N LEU A 166 3.80 16.78 11.40
CA LEU A 166 2.59 16.46 10.61
C LEU A 166 1.91 17.73 10.08
N ARG A 167 1.78 18.75 10.90
CA ARG A 167 1.22 20.05 10.51
C ARG A 167 2.07 20.75 9.47
N GLU A 168 3.39 20.76 9.65
CA GLU A 168 4.34 21.32 8.70
C GLU A 168 4.40 20.54 7.36
N MET A 169 4.09 19.26 7.38
CA MET A 169 3.93 18.41 6.19
C MET A 169 2.60 18.65 5.46
N GLY A 170 1.63 19.36 6.07
CA GLY A 170 0.29 19.54 5.54
C GLY A 170 -0.57 18.28 5.64
N ARG A 171 -0.37 17.45 6.69
CA ARG A 171 -1.17 16.25 6.92
C ARG A 171 -2.55 16.61 7.49
N ARG A 172 -3.54 15.74 7.23
CA ARG A 172 -4.96 15.95 7.58
C ARG A 172 -5.38 15.18 8.84
N TYR A 173 -4.43 14.73 9.63
CA TYR A 173 -4.62 14.02 10.90
C TYR A 173 -3.47 14.37 11.84
N ASP A 174 -3.66 14.09 13.12
CA ASP A 174 -2.67 14.17 14.17
C ASP A 174 -2.33 12.77 14.72
N THR A 175 -1.39 12.71 15.65
CA THR A 175 -0.95 11.45 16.28
C THR A 175 -2.07 10.80 17.07
N ALA A 176 -2.94 11.56 17.73
CA ALA A 176 -4.06 11.02 18.50
C ALA A 176 -5.09 10.33 17.61
N ALA A 177 -5.47 10.95 16.49
CA ALA A 177 -6.38 10.35 15.51
C ALA A 177 -5.76 9.09 14.89
N PHE A 178 -4.45 9.12 14.60
CA PHE A 178 -3.74 7.95 14.08
C PHE A 178 -3.71 6.80 15.08
N ALA A 179 -3.35 7.07 16.36
CA ALA A 179 -3.33 6.08 17.42
C ALA A 179 -4.70 5.44 17.64
N SER A 180 -5.77 6.25 17.69
CA SER A 180 -7.16 5.76 17.81
C SER A 180 -7.53 4.83 16.66
N LYS A 181 -7.10 5.12 15.43
CA LYS A 181 -7.35 4.27 14.26
C LYS A 181 -6.63 2.92 14.38
N ILE A 182 -5.36 2.91 14.74
CA ILE A 182 -4.57 1.68 14.95
C ILE A 182 -5.20 0.82 16.03
N GLU A 183 -5.57 1.43 17.17
CA GLU A 183 -6.21 0.72 18.27
C GLU A 183 -7.56 0.13 17.87
N TYR A 184 -8.40 0.89 17.15
CA TYR A 184 -9.69 0.41 16.65
C TYR A 184 -9.53 -0.81 15.72
N ILE A 185 -8.56 -0.77 14.80
CA ILE A 185 -8.28 -1.90 13.91
C ILE A 185 -7.86 -3.13 14.73
N ARG A 186 -6.98 -2.97 15.73
CA ARG A 186 -6.58 -4.09 16.61
C ARG A 186 -7.76 -4.70 17.34
N GLN A 187 -8.59 -3.87 17.96
CA GLN A 187 -9.78 -4.34 18.71
C GLN A 187 -10.76 -5.12 17.84
N LYS A 188 -10.88 -4.76 16.56
CA LYS A 188 -11.79 -5.43 15.63
C LYS A 188 -11.20 -6.67 14.98
N SER A 189 -9.90 -6.71 14.77
CA SER A 189 -9.22 -7.76 14.00
C SER A 189 -8.59 -8.84 14.86
N GLU A 190 -8.09 -8.50 16.06
CA GLU A 190 -7.34 -9.42 16.89
C GLU A 190 -8.24 -10.15 17.89
N VAL A 191 -8.18 -11.47 17.89
CA VAL A 191 -8.83 -12.34 18.87
C VAL A 191 -7.78 -13.04 19.73
N PRO A 192 -8.09 -13.42 20.98
CA PRO A 192 -7.17 -14.18 21.83
C PRO A 192 -6.70 -15.47 21.13
N GLY A 193 -5.38 -15.65 21.02
CA GLY A 193 -4.79 -16.82 20.35
C GLY A 193 -4.84 -16.79 18.82
N GLY A 194 -5.39 -15.75 18.23
CA GLY A 194 -5.41 -15.53 16.78
C GLY A 194 -4.24 -14.69 16.26
N PRO A 195 -4.16 -14.55 14.93
CA PRO A 195 -3.09 -13.79 14.30
C PRO A 195 -3.13 -12.31 14.66
N LYS A 196 -1.95 -11.68 14.73
CA LYS A 196 -1.82 -10.24 14.91
C LYS A 196 -1.96 -9.51 13.58
N VAL A 197 -2.58 -8.34 13.62
CA VAL A 197 -2.73 -7.48 12.44
C VAL A 197 -1.37 -6.94 11.99
N PHE A 198 -1.11 -6.98 10.70
CA PHE A 198 0.07 -6.35 10.12
C PHE A 198 -0.19 -4.86 9.83
N PHE A 199 0.62 -4.01 10.45
CA PHE A 199 0.70 -2.59 10.09
C PHE A 199 2.04 -2.30 9.42
N GLY A 200 1.99 -1.92 8.14
CA GLY A 200 3.10 -1.30 7.41
C GLY A 200 2.93 0.23 7.48
N ILE A 201 3.95 0.92 7.95
CA ILE A 201 3.88 2.36 8.23
C ILE A 201 4.98 3.09 7.47
N ASP A 202 4.62 4.12 6.70
CA ASP A 202 5.59 5.00 6.04
C ASP A 202 6.00 6.14 6.98
N VAL A 203 7.30 6.40 7.06
CA VAL A 203 7.87 7.50 7.86
C VAL A 203 8.93 8.24 7.06
N ILE A 204 8.86 9.57 7.09
CA ILE A 204 9.87 10.47 6.51
C ILE A 204 10.70 11.03 7.67
N VAL A 205 12.02 10.86 7.62
CA VAL A 205 12.96 11.41 8.58
C VAL A 205 13.73 12.59 8.00
N GLY A 206 14.01 13.60 8.82
CA GLY A 206 14.77 14.78 8.39
C GLY A 206 13.96 15.72 7.52
N PHE A 207 12.64 15.80 7.73
CA PHE A 207 11.82 16.86 7.15
C PHE A 207 12.36 18.23 7.63
N PRO A 208 12.33 19.31 6.78
CA PRO A 208 12.80 20.63 7.20
C PRO A 208 12.19 21.07 8.54
N GLY A 209 13.04 21.52 9.47
CA GLY A 209 12.63 21.91 10.83
C GLY A 209 12.51 20.77 11.84
N GLU A 210 12.72 19.51 11.45
CA GLU A 210 12.74 18.39 12.40
C GLU A 210 14.01 18.46 13.26
N THR A 211 13.86 18.80 14.54
CA THR A 211 14.94 18.74 15.54
C THR A 211 15.13 17.30 16.04
N ASP A 212 16.14 17.08 16.89
CA ASP A 212 16.35 15.75 17.52
C ASP A 212 15.21 15.41 18.49
N GLU A 213 14.67 16.42 19.22
CA GLU A 213 13.54 16.24 20.11
C GLU A 213 12.26 15.82 19.33
N LEU A 214 11.95 16.51 18.23
CA LEU A 214 10.79 16.19 17.39
C LEU A 214 10.93 14.83 16.70
N PHE A 215 12.15 14.45 16.32
CA PHE A 215 12.42 13.09 15.83
C PHE A 215 12.20 12.04 16.93
N MET A 216 12.62 12.31 18.17
CA MET A 216 12.40 11.39 19.29
C MET A 216 10.93 11.23 19.66
N GLU A 217 10.07 12.24 19.43
CA GLU A 217 8.61 12.08 19.52
C GLU A 217 8.14 11.01 18.53
N THR A 218 8.58 11.09 17.26
CA THR A 218 8.26 10.09 16.23
C THR A 218 8.76 8.70 16.61
N TYR A 219 10.01 8.60 17.08
CA TYR A 219 10.60 7.34 17.51
C TYR A 219 9.80 6.68 18.65
N ASN A 220 9.48 7.44 19.70
CA ASN A 220 8.72 6.95 20.84
C ASN A 220 7.27 6.61 20.46
N PHE A 221 6.63 7.39 19.60
CA PHE A 221 5.29 7.11 19.10
C PHE A 221 5.22 5.78 18.33
N LEU A 222 6.21 5.51 17.48
CA LEU A 222 6.32 4.23 16.78
C LEU A 222 6.57 3.07 17.73
N LYS A 223 7.49 3.26 18.70
CA LYS A 223 7.91 2.23 19.65
C LYS A 223 6.81 1.84 20.63
N ASP A 224 6.15 2.84 21.22
CA ASP A 224 5.32 2.64 22.39
C ASP A 224 3.81 2.61 22.06
N VAL A 225 3.39 3.27 20.98
CA VAL A 225 1.98 3.44 20.61
C VAL A 225 1.60 2.62 19.37
N VAL A 226 2.24 2.92 18.24
CA VAL A 226 1.87 2.28 16.97
C VAL A 226 2.34 0.84 16.92
N ARG A 227 3.57 0.55 17.35
CA ARG A 227 4.19 -0.80 17.33
C ARG A 227 3.92 -1.54 16.01
N PRO A 228 4.36 -0.98 14.86
CA PRO A 228 4.05 -1.58 13.56
C PRO A 228 4.87 -2.85 13.32
N ALA A 229 4.33 -3.75 12.47
CA ALA A 229 5.05 -4.92 12.02
C ALA A 229 6.20 -4.55 11.05
N PHE A 230 6.08 -3.43 10.34
CA PHE A 230 7.11 -2.94 9.43
C PHE A 230 7.08 -1.41 9.28
N ILE A 231 8.25 -0.79 9.17
CA ILE A 231 8.40 0.65 8.94
C ILE A 231 9.13 0.86 7.61
N HIS A 232 8.47 1.52 6.67
CA HIS A 232 9.09 2.02 5.46
C HIS A 232 9.71 3.38 5.76
N ILE A 233 11.02 3.47 5.83
CA ILE A 233 11.76 4.64 6.27
C ILE A 233 12.31 5.39 5.07
N PHE A 234 11.94 6.66 4.93
CA PHE A 234 12.35 7.52 3.84
C PHE A 234 13.14 8.71 4.38
N PRO A 235 14.44 8.86 4.07
CA PRO A 235 15.09 10.14 4.29
C PRO A 235 14.43 11.21 3.41
N TYR A 236 14.08 12.35 4.00
CA TYR A 236 13.51 13.46 3.22
C TYR A 236 14.40 13.83 2.04
N SER A 237 13.82 13.83 0.87
CA SER A 237 14.46 14.23 -0.38
C SER A 237 13.86 15.54 -0.87
N ARG A 238 14.71 16.53 -1.05
CA ARG A 238 14.34 17.86 -1.56
C ARG A 238 13.83 17.76 -3.00
N ARG A 239 12.58 18.11 -3.22
CA ARG A 239 11.92 18.03 -4.53
C ARG A 239 11.55 19.43 -4.99
N ALA A 240 12.15 19.89 -6.08
CA ALA A 240 11.90 21.22 -6.65
C ALA A 240 10.39 21.46 -6.85
N GLY A 241 9.96 22.69 -6.57
CA GLY A 241 8.56 23.10 -6.69
C GLY A 241 7.66 22.71 -5.51
N THR A 242 8.22 22.09 -4.45
CA THR A 242 7.45 21.81 -3.24
C THR A 242 7.73 22.83 -2.13
N PRO A 243 6.73 23.20 -1.29
CA PRO A 243 6.95 24.13 -0.18
C PRO A 243 8.11 23.73 0.75
N ALA A 244 8.25 22.43 1.04
CA ALA A 244 9.34 21.93 1.87
C ALA A 244 10.73 22.13 1.25
N ALA A 245 10.83 22.13 -0.09
CA ALA A 245 12.10 22.36 -0.77
C ALA A 245 12.59 23.81 -0.67
N GLU A 246 11.68 24.78 -0.49
CA GLU A 246 12.00 26.19 -0.36
C GLU A 246 12.40 26.61 1.06
N ARG A 247 12.21 25.76 2.05
CA ARG A 247 12.57 26.00 3.45
C ARG A 247 14.09 26.11 3.60
N LYS A 248 14.52 26.95 4.53
CA LYS A 248 15.95 27.21 4.82
C LYS A 248 16.51 26.27 5.89
N ASP A 249 15.65 25.72 6.73
CA ASP A 249 15.95 24.85 7.86
C ASP A 249 16.04 23.35 7.47
N GLN A 250 16.73 23.10 6.36
CA GLN A 250 16.98 21.75 5.86
C GLN A 250 17.86 20.96 6.83
N VAL A 251 17.46 19.72 7.11
CA VAL A 251 18.24 18.80 7.94
C VAL A 251 19.43 18.25 7.15
N GLN A 252 20.61 18.18 7.75
CA GLN A 252 21.82 17.67 7.12
C GLN A 252 21.71 16.17 6.83
N ASP A 253 22.32 15.70 5.74
CA ASP A 253 22.21 14.30 5.31
C ASP A 253 22.82 13.31 6.32
N CYS A 254 23.89 13.71 7.02
CA CYS A 254 24.46 12.87 8.11
C CYS A 254 23.49 12.67 9.28
N VAL A 255 22.66 13.67 9.59
CA VAL A 255 21.60 13.55 10.61
C VAL A 255 20.49 12.64 10.14
N LYS A 256 20.04 12.78 8.88
CA LYS A 256 19.05 11.89 8.28
C LYS A 256 19.51 10.44 8.28
N THR A 257 20.77 10.18 7.89
CA THR A 257 21.36 8.82 7.89
C THR A 257 21.34 8.21 9.28
N LYS A 258 21.69 8.99 10.32
CA LYS A 258 21.64 8.53 11.71
C LYS A 258 20.20 8.18 12.13
N ARG A 259 19.23 9.03 11.80
CA ARG A 259 17.82 8.80 12.14
C ARG A 259 17.24 7.60 11.38
N VAL A 260 17.62 7.38 10.11
CA VAL A 260 17.28 6.18 9.35
C VAL A 260 17.78 4.94 10.09
N GLN A 261 19.05 4.89 10.48
CA GLN A 261 19.61 3.76 11.19
C GLN A 261 18.87 3.47 12.51
N MET A 262 18.55 4.51 13.30
CA MET A 262 17.78 4.34 14.54
C MET A 262 16.40 3.73 14.30
N LEU A 263 15.71 4.12 13.23
CA LEU A 263 14.41 3.54 12.87
C LEU A 263 14.53 2.15 12.23
N GLU A 264 15.61 1.85 11.51
CA GLU A 264 15.89 0.49 11.00
C GLU A 264 16.09 -0.49 12.16
N ASP A 265 16.87 -0.10 13.18
CA ASP A 265 17.07 -0.90 14.39
C ASP A 265 15.74 -1.13 15.14
N LEU A 266 14.93 -0.08 15.29
CA LEU A 266 13.59 -0.19 15.89
C LEU A 266 12.67 -1.08 15.05
N CYS A 267 12.68 -0.92 13.73
CA CYS A 267 11.89 -1.75 12.81
C CYS A 267 12.24 -3.22 12.94
N ALA A 268 13.53 -3.55 13.00
CA ALA A 268 14.00 -4.93 13.18
C ALA A 268 13.50 -5.52 14.51
N GLN A 269 13.56 -4.75 15.61
CA GLN A 269 13.05 -5.16 16.90
C GLN A 269 11.54 -5.42 16.85
N LEU A 270 10.75 -4.45 16.38
CA LEU A 270 9.28 -4.56 16.32
C LEU A 270 8.83 -5.68 15.37
N HIS A 271 9.54 -5.89 14.27
CA HIS A 271 9.25 -6.98 13.36
C HIS A 271 9.48 -8.34 14.02
N GLN A 272 10.58 -8.50 14.78
CA GLN A 272 10.85 -9.73 15.54
C GLN A 272 9.76 -9.98 16.58
N GLU A 273 9.35 -8.95 17.33
CA GLU A 273 8.24 -9.04 18.30
C GLU A 273 6.92 -9.44 17.64
N PHE A 274 6.66 -8.93 16.43
CA PHE A 274 5.49 -9.30 15.63
C PHE A 274 5.54 -10.77 15.21
N LEU A 275 6.68 -11.29 14.77
CA LEU A 275 6.86 -12.70 14.42
C LEU A 275 6.65 -13.60 15.64
N GLU A 276 7.26 -13.28 16.78
CA GLU A 276 7.13 -14.00 18.03
C GLU A 276 5.66 -14.08 18.52
N ALA A 277 4.93 -12.96 18.40
CA ALA A 277 3.53 -12.88 18.77
C ALA A 277 2.59 -13.74 17.88
N ASN A 278 3.06 -14.16 16.71
CA ASN A 278 2.33 -15.04 15.79
C ASN A 278 2.82 -16.51 15.83
N THR A 279 3.86 -16.82 16.62
CA THR A 279 4.39 -18.18 16.69
C THR A 279 3.35 -19.13 17.31
N GLY A 280 3.13 -20.28 16.66
CA GLY A 280 2.15 -21.28 17.05
C GLY A 280 0.71 -21.00 16.59
N VAL A 281 0.49 -19.89 15.88
CA VAL A 281 -0.83 -19.55 15.30
C VAL A 281 -1.00 -20.27 13.97
N GLU A 282 -2.19 -20.85 13.73
CA GLU A 282 -2.55 -21.41 12.44
C GLU A 282 -3.00 -20.31 11.50
N GLU A 283 -2.37 -20.25 10.33
CA GLU A 283 -2.65 -19.24 9.29
C GLU A 283 -2.66 -19.83 7.89
N SER A 284 -3.45 -19.25 7.02
CA SER A 284 -3.50 -19.64 5.61
C SER A 284 -2.39 -18.93 4.79
N VAL A 285 -1.59 -19.70 4.07
CA VAL A 285 -0.44 -19.22 3.26
C VAL A 285 -0.72 -19.43 1.79
N LEU A 286 -0.54 -18.40 0.98
CA LEU A 286 -0.50 -18.51 -0.47
C LEU A 286 0.96 -18.71 -0.90
N PHE A 287 1.29 -19.90 -1.42
CA PHE A 287 2.64 -20.22 -1.88
C PHE A 287 2.91 -19.74 -3.31
N GLU A 288 4.09 -19.16 -3.51
CA GLU A 288 4.52 -18.59 -4.78
C GLU A 288 5.27 -19.62 -5.65
N SER A 289 5.32 -19.37 -6.97
CA SER A 289 5.95 -20.25 -7.96
C SER A 289 7.49 -20.21 -7.97
N THR A 290 8.11 -19.63 -6.96
CA THR A 290 9.56 -19.40 -6.95
C THR A 290 10.28 -20.55 -6.27
N ASP A 291 11.15 -21.24 -7.02
CA ASP A 291 12.15 -22.16 -6.46
C ASP A 291 13.48 -21.40 -6.29
N ARG A 292 13.89 -21.21 -5.05
CA ARG A 292 15.23 -20.70 -4.72
C ARG A 292 15.94 -21.74 -3.87
N LYS A 293 16.92 -22.43 -4.45
CA LYS A 293 17.75 -23.44 -3.76
C LYS A 293 16.91 -24.61 -3.18
N GLY A 294 15.89 -25.07 -3.90
CA GLY A 294 15.01 -26.14 -3.44
C GLY A 294 14.00 -25.72 -2.39
N MET A 295 13.77 -24.41 -2.24
CA MET A 295 12.77 -23.86 -1.30
C MET A 295 11.74 -23.02 -2.06
N MET A 296 10.49 -23.08 -1.63
CA MET A 296 9.44 -22.16 -2.04
C MET A 296 9.03 -21.27 -0.88
N GLU A 297 8.50 -20.11 -1.21
CA GLU A 297 8.06 -19.11 -0.25
C GLU A 297 6.57 -18.81 -0.45
N GLY A 298 5.90 -18.39 0.61
CA GLY A 298 4.52 -17.92 0.58
C GLY A 298 4.26 -16.90 1.67
N TYR A 299 3.10 -16.25 1.61
CA TYR A 299 2.73 -15.22 2.58
C TYR A 299 1.40 -15.54 3.25
N THR A 300 1.37 -15.37 4.57
CA THR A 300 0.15 -15.45 5.37
C THR A 300 -0.80 -14.29 5.08
N GLY A 301 -2.01 -14.34 5.63
CA GLY A 301 -2.96 -13.25 5.60
C GLY A 301 -2.38 -11.94 6.15
N ASN A 302 -1.69 -12.01 7.27
CA ASN A 302 -1.01 -10.89 7.92
C ASN A 302 0.45 -10.68 7.46
N TYR A 303 0.81 -11.12 6.26
CA TYR A 303 2.05 -10.85 5.53
C TYR A 303 3.33 -11.45 6.14
N ILE A 304 3.23 -12.51 6.95
CA ILE A 304 4.41 -13.27 7.40
C ILE A 304 4.88 -14.16 6.26
N ARG A 305 6.19 -14.14 5.98
CA ARG A 305 6.82 -14.98 4.97
C ARG A 305 7.10 -16.37 5.54
N ILE A 306 6.55 -17.38 4.91
CA ILE A 306 6.77 -18.79 5.24
C ILE A 306 7.60 -19.42 4.14
N SER A 307 8.61 -20.20 4.54
CA SER A 307 9.49 -20.94 3.64
C SER A 307 9.36 -22.44 3.91
N ARG A 308 9.29 -23.25 2.82
CA ARG A 308 9.23 -24.72 2.91
C ARG A 308 10.02 -25.36 1.74
N PRO A 309 10.32 -26.66 1.81
CA PRO A 309 10.82 -27.37 0.63
C PRO A 309 9.90 -27.20 -0.57
N TYR A 310 10.52 -27.05 -1.74
CA TYR A 310 9.79 -26.84 -3.00
C TYR A 310 8.90 -28.04 -3.32
N ASP A 311 7.64 -27.77 -3.60
CA ASP A 311 6.66 -28.73 -4.03
C ASP A 311 5.68 -28.04 -5.02
N PRO A 312 5.71 -28.43 -6.30
CA PRO A 312 4.90 -27.78 -7.32
C PRO A 312 3.39 -27.90 -7.07
N GLU A 313 2.94 -28.85 -6.24
CA GLU A 313 1.52 -29.01 -5.91
C GLU A 313 0.98 -27.85 -5.08
N PHE A 314 1.83 -27.08 -4.40
CA PHE A 314 1.43 -25.93 -3.56
C PHE A 314 1.43 -24.59 -4.30
N ILE A 315 1.98 -24.54 -5.53
CA ILE A 315 2.03 -23.30 -6.31
C ILE A 315 0.63 -22.75 -6.54
N GLY A 316 0.40 -21.49 -6.18
CA GLY A 316 -0.87 -20.80 -6.34
C GLY A 316 -2.01 -21.33 -5.44
N LYS A 317 -1.73 -22.24 -4.52
CA LYS A 317 -2.71 -22.74 -3.56
C LYS A 317 -2.58 -22.05 -2.21
N ILE A 318 -3.72 -21.90 -1.55
CA ILE A 318 -3.82 -21.43 -0.18
C ILE A 318 -3.88 -22.66 0.73
N VAL A 319 -2.94 -22.74 1.67
CA VAL A 319 -2.76 -23.89 2.56
C VAL A 319 -2.60 -23.41 4.00
N ASN A 320 -3.27 -24.04 4.95
CA ASN A 320 -3.10 -23.75 6.37
C ASN A 320 -1.76 -24.28 6.86
N VAL A 321 -1.04 -23.46 7.61
CA VAL A 321 0.21 -23.81 8.28
C VAL A 321 0.23 -23.25 9.70
N THR A 322 0.96 -23.88 10.60
CA THR A 322 1.30 -23.31 11.93
C THR A 322 2.61 -22.52 11.78
N ILE A 323 2.59 -21.24 12.19
CA ILE A 323 3.73 -20.31 12.12
C ILE A 323 4.78 -20.67 13.17
#